data_3233224f107a4f432e9da7dd3293cbe0
#
_entry.id   3233224f107a4f432e9da7dd3293cbe0
#
_cell.length_a   1.000
_cell.length_b   1.000
_cell.length_c   1.000
_cell.angle_alpha   90.00
_cell.angle_beta   90.00
_cell.angle_gamma   90.00
#
_symmetry.space_group_name_H-M   'P 1'
#
loop_
_entity.id
_entity.type
_entity.pdbx_description
1 polymer ?
#
loop_
_entity_poly.entity_id
_entity_poly.type
_entity_poly.pdbx_seq_one_letter_code
_entity_poly.pdbx_strand_id
1 'polypeptide(L)'
;MVVEYISPRIFMTAWFSKAARKAHITESELCRAALQVALGQADDLGGGVFKKRLNKNDSRAIILTKGRDFWIYEFLFAKKDMANIDKEELRAFRILAKSYAVLTERQIEMLLVEKDWFEICKETRT
;
A
#
# COMPACT_ATOMS: atom_id res chain seq x y z
N MET A 1 -7.69 -9.78 -31.19
CA MET A 1 -7.57 -10.33 -29.83
C MET A 1 -7.52 -9.20 -28.81
N VAL A 2 -8.40 -9.24 -27.86
CA VAL A 2 -8.42 -8.23 -26.80
C VAL A 2 -7.49 -8.68 -25.69
N VAL A 3 -6.50 -7.86 -25.39
CA VAL A 3 -5.63 -8.12 -24.25
C VAL A 3 -6.28 -7.45 -23.05
N GLU A 4 -6.76 -8.26 -22.12
CA GLU A 4 -7.30 -7.73 -20.88
C GLU A 4 -6.16 -7.28 -20.00
N TYR A 5 -6.20 -6.02 -19.63
CA TYR A 5 -5.25 -5.45 -18.72
C TYR A 5 -5.87 -5.49 -17.32
N ILE A 6 -5.35 -6.37 -16.48
CA ILE A 6 -5.84 -6.50 -15.10
C ILE A 6 -4.93 -5.67 -14.20
N SER A 7 -5.48 -4.58 -13.69
CA SER A 7 -4.77 -3.77 -12.73
C SER A 7 -4.74 -4.47 -11.37
N PRO A 8 -3.67 -4.35 -10.59
CA PRO A 8 -3.65 -4.91 -9.24
C PRO A 8 -4.69 -4.24 -8.36
N ARG A 9 -5.19 -4.99 -7.40
CA ARG A 9 -6.08 -4.44 -6.38
C ARG A 9 -5.25 -3.63 -5.39
N ILE A 10 -5.83 -2.54 -4.89
CA ILE A 10 -5.15 -1.66 -3.95
C ILE A 10 -5.98 -1.59 -2.67
N PHE A 11 -5.33 -1.88 -1.57
CA PHE A 11 -5.98 -1.82 -0.25
C PHE A 11 -5.24 -0.82 0.64
N MET A 12 -5.91 -0.39 1.68
CA MET A 12 -5.27 0.34 2.78
C MET A 12 -5.82 -0.18 4.10
N THR A 13 -4.98 -0.18 5.13
CA THR A 13 -5.44 -0.53 6.46
C THR A 13 -6.33 0.56 7.03
N ALA A 14 -7.14 0.23 8.03
CA ALA A 14 -7.96 1.22 8.72
C ALA A 14 -7.10 2.33 9.33
N TRP A 15 -5.95 1.96 9.88
CA TRP A 15 -5.00 2.93 10.43
C TRP A 15 -4.50 3.90 9.36
N PHE A 16 -4.09 3.34 8.20
CA PHE A 16 -3.59 4.15 7.10
C PHE A 16 -4.66 5.10 6.58
N SER A 17 -5.89 4.62 6.47
CA SER A 17 -7.02 5.44 6.02
C SER A 17 -7.19 6.69 6.88
N LYS A 18 -7.10 6.54 8.19
CA LYS A 18 -7.19 7.67 9.12
C LYS A 18 -5.99 8.60 8.99
N ALA A 19 -4.80 8.03 8.88
CA ALA A 19 -3.57 8.82 8.75
C ALA A 19 -3.56 9.64 7.46
N ALA A 20 -3.98 9.04 6.35
CA ALA A 20 -4.05 9.71 5.06
C ALA A 20 -5.06 10.86 5.10
N ARG A 21 -6.20 10.64 5.74
CA ARG A 21 -7.23 11.68 5.87
C ARG A 21 -6.71 12.86 6.68
N LYS A 22 -6.01 12.61 7.78
CA LYS A 22 -5.39 13.67 8.58
C LYS A 22 -4.33 14.44 7.81
N ALA A 23 -3.62 13.77 6.92
CA ALA A 23 -2.58 14.40 6.10
C ALA A 23 -3.15 15.03 4.82
N HIS A 24 -4.48 14.96 4.62
CA HIS A 24 -5.16 15.49 3.44
C HIS A 24 -4.68 14.86 2.14
N ILE A 25 -4.33 13.57 2.18
CA ILE A 25 -3.93 12.80 1.00
C ILE A 25 -5.20 12.18 0.41
N THR A 26 -5.48 12.48 -0.84
CA THR A 26 -6.69 12.01 -1.51
C THR A 26 -6.55 10.58 -2.02
N GLU A 27 -7.67 9.90 -2.23
CA GLU A 27 -7.67 8.58 -2.84
C GLU A 27 -7.06 8.64 -4.26
N SER A 28 -7.34 9.72 -4.99
CA SER A 28 -6.77 9.91 -6.33
C SER A 28 -5.24 9.90 -6.30
N GLU A 29 -4.64 10.56 -5.32
CA GLU A 29 -3.19 10.55 -5.16
C GLU A 29 -2.68 9.15 -4.81
N LEU A 30 -3.37 8.45 -3.91
CA LEU A 30 -3.00 7.10 -3.51
C LEU A 30 -3.07 6.13 -4.71
N CYS A 31 -4.10 6.28 -5.55
CA CYS A 31 -4.23 5.41 -6.73
C CYS A 31 -3.13 5.67 -7.75
N ARG A 32 -2.78 6.92 -7.97
CA ARG A 32 -1.69 7.27 -8.87
C ARG A 32 -0.36 6.74 -8.35
N ALA A 33 -0.11 6.91 -7.05
CA ALA A 33 1.13 6.43 -6.43
C ALA A 33 1.24 4.91 -6.50
N ALA A 34 0.15 4.19 -6.29
CA ALA A 34 0.15 2.73 -6.36
C ALA A 34 0.51 2.23 -7.76
N LEU A 35 0.02 2.89 -8.81
CA LEU A 35 0.39 2.55 -10.17
C LEU A 35 1.89 2.77 -10.40
N GLN A 36 2.45 3.83 -9.83
CA GLN A 36 3.88 4.10 -9.92
C GLN A 36 4.70 3.02 -9.22
N VAL A 37 4.24 2.56 -8.05
CA VAL A 37 4.89 1.44 -7.34
C VAL A 37 4.90 0.19 -8.22
N ALA A 38 3.78 -0.12 -8.84
CA ALA A 38 3.66 -1.28 -9.73
C ALA A 38 4.62 -1.20 -10.93
N LEU A 39 4.94 0.02 -11.35
CA LEU A 39 5.89 0.26 -12.44
C LEU A 39 7.35 0.34 -11.95
N GLY A 40 7.60 0.08 -10.69
CA GLY A 40 8.95 0.12 -10.12
C GLY A 40 9.40 1.49 -9.66
N GLN A 41 8.51 2.45 -9.60
CA GLN A 41 8.84 3.83 -9.20
C GLN A 41 8.64 4.04 -7.70
N ALA A 42 9.36 3.26 -6.91
CA ALA A 42 9.38 3.34 -5.46
C ALA A 42 10.67 2.73 -4.96
N ASP A 43 11.03 3.03 -3.72
CA ASP A 43 12.21 2.42 -3.10
C ASP A 43 11.85 1.00 -2.65
N ASP A 44 12.49 0.00 -3.24
CA ASP A 44 12.32 -1.40 -2.86
C ASP A 44 13.21 -1.68 -1.66
N LEU A 45 12.61 -1.89 -0.50
CA LEU A 45 13.36 -2.13 0.75
C LEU A 45 13.58 -3.63 1.00
N GLY A 46 13.14 -4.47 0.06
CA GLY A 46 13.28 -5.92 0.18
C GLY A 46 12.15 -6.57 0.95
N GLY A 47 11.94 -7.86 0.71
CA GLY A 47 10.96 -8.65 1.43
C GLY A 47 9.51 -8.23 1.22
N GLY A 48 9.19 -7.56 0.11
CA GLY A 48 7.84 -7.10 -0.18
C GLY A 48 7.48 -5.77 0.46
N VAL A 49 8.46 -4.99 0.86
CA VAL A 49 8.28 -3.69 1.51
C VAL A 49 8.79 -2.60 0.59
N PHE A 50 7.94 -1.60 0.34
CA PHE A 50 8.26 -0.48 -0.55
C PHE A 50 7.98 0.83 0.14
N LYS A 51 8.82 1.83 -0.14
CA LYS A 51 8.65 3.19 0.39
C LYS A 51 8.35 4.12 -0.77
N LYS A 52 7.24 4.86 -0.67
CA LYS A 52 6.77 5.76 -1.72
C LYS A 52 6.57 7.17 -1.17
N ARG A 53 7.06 8.15 -1.90
CA ARG A 53 6.85 9.56 -1.57
C ARG A 53 5.43 9.97 -1.94
N LEU A 54 4.79 10.70 -1.03
CA LEU A 54 3.44 11.21 -1.22
C LEU A 54 3.36 12.68 -0.82
N ASN A 55 2.25 13.31 -1.16
CA ASN A 55 1.89 14.65 -0.71
C ASN A 55 3.00 15.66 -1.00
N LYS A 56 3.37 15.77 -2.29
CA LYS A 56 4.43 16.68 -2.74
C LYS A 56 5.74 16.48 -1.97
N ASN A 57 6.06 15.23 -1.69
CA ASN A 57 7.29 14.84 -1.00
C ASN A 57 7.29 15.09 0.52
N ASP A 58 6.16 15.53 1.10
CA ASP A 58 6.07 15.77 2.55
C ASP A 58 5.85 14.50 3.35
N SER A 59 5.36 13.44 2.73
CA SER A 59 5.03 12.19 3.41
C SER A 59 5.67 10.99 2.73
N ARG A 60 5.81 9.92 3.51
CA ARG A 60 6.29 8.62 3.02
C ARG A 60 5.28 7.56 3.39
N ALA A 61 4.92 6.73 2.43
CA ALA A 61 4.06 5.57 2.67
C ALA A 61 4.89 4.30 2.61
N ILE A 62 4.60 3.38 3.51
CA ILE A 62 5.10 2.01 3.43
C ILE A 62 4.00 1.18 2.80
N ILE A 63 4.33 0.54 1.70
CA ILE A 63 3.40 -0.26 0.91
C ILE A 63 3.92 -1.68 0.90
N LEU A 64 3.03 -2.62 1.13
CA LEU A 64 3.38 -4.03 1.20
C LEU A 64 2.73 -4.79 0.05
N THR A 65 3.20 -5.68 -0.41
CA THR A 65 3.35 -6.99 -1.00
C THR A 65 3.93 -6.95 -2.40
N LYS A 66 4.67 -8.02 -2.69
CA LYS A 66 5.31 -8.23 -3.98
C LYS A 66 5.03 -9.66 -4.41
N GLY A 67 4.76 -9.85 -5.69
CA GLY A 67 4.48 -11.17 -6.21
C GLY A 67 3.03 -11.59 -6.08
N ARG A 68 2.17 -10.69 -5.62
CA ARG A 68 0.72 -10.88 -5.61
C ARG A 68 0.10 -9.83 -6.52
N ASP A 69 -1.19 -9.99 -6.76
CA ASP A 69 -1.97 -9.06 -7.59
C ASP A 69 -2.61 -7.94 -6.79
N PHE A 70 -2.02 -7.62 -5.64
CA PHE A 70 -2.52 -6.52 -4.80
C PHE A 70 -1.39 -5.83 -4.04
N TRP A 71 -1.66 -4.60 -3.63
CA TRP A 71 -0.76 -3.76 -2.83
C TRP A 71 -1.54 -3.22 -1.63
N ILE A 72 -0.85 -3.07 -0.50
CA ILE A 72 -1.47 -2.59 0.73
C ILE A 72 -0.71 -1.39 1.27
N TYR A 73 -1.40 -0.27 1.42
CA TYR A 73 -0.88 0.88 2.15
C TYR A 73 -0.94 0.56 3.64
N GLU A 74 0.22 0.40 4.27
CA GLU A 74 0.33 -0.07 5.64
C GLU A 74 0.65 1.04 6.64
N PHE A 75 1.57 1.93 6.30
CA PHE A 75 2.07 2.93 7.23
C PHE A 75 2.35 4.25 6.52
N LEU A 76 2.15 5.36 7.23
CA LEU A 76 2.36 6.70 6.71
C LEU A 76 3.12 7.50 7.75
N PHE A 77 4.16 8.21 7.33
CA PHE A 77 4.87 9.12 8.22
C PHE A 77 5.25 10.40 7.47
N ALA A 78 5.29 11.50 8.20
CA ALA A 78 5.72 12.77 7.64
C ALA A 78 7.25 12.82 7.63
N LYS A 79 7.83 13.31 6.55
CA LYS A 79 9.26 13.44 6.41
C LYS A 79 9.88 14.27 7.54
N LYS A 80 9.17 15.31 7.99
CA LYS A 80 9.65 16.19 9.06
C LYS A 80 9.73 15.51 10.42
N ASP A 81 8.89 14.50 10.65
CA ASP A 81 8.80 13.81 11.95
C ASP A 81 9.74 12.62 12.03
N MET A 82 10.09 12.04 10.87
CA MET A 82 10.85 10.82 10.81
C MET A 82 11.56 10.74 9.45
N ALA A 83 12.87 10.61 9.48
CA ALA A 83 13.65 10.57 8.25
C ALA A 83 13.48 9.25 7.49
N ASN A 84 13.32 8.14 8.24
CA ASN A 84 13.18 6.82 7.66
C ASN A 84 12.68 5.85 8.72
N ILE A 85 12.26 4.67 8.30
CA ILE A 85 11.96 3.58 9.23
C ILE A 85 13.27 2.93 9.70
N ASP A 86 13.30 2.44 10.92
CA ASP A 86 14.50 1.80 11.44
C ASP A 86 14.54 0.30 11.07
N LYS A 87 15.62 -0.38 11.44
CA LYS A 87 15.85 -1.77 11.10
C LYS A 87 14.80 -2.72 11.68
N GLU A 88 14.36 -2.45 12.91
CA GLU A 88 13.38 -3.30 13.58
C GLU A 88 12.00 -3.12 12.97
N GLU A 89 11.63 -1.89 12.64
CA GLU A 89 10.39 -1.61 11.94
C GLU A 89 10.39 -2.27 10.56
N LEU A 90 11.50 -2.17 9.84
CA LEU A 90 11.62 -2.80 8.53
C LEU A 90 11.47 -4.32 8.62
N ARG A 91 12.09 -4.92 9.64
CA ARG A 91 11.93 -6.37 9.87
C ARG A 91 10.47 -6.74 10.11
N ALA A 92 9.78 -5.95 10.94
CA ALA A 92 8.38 -6.19 11.25
C ALA A 92 7.52 -6.09 9.98
N PHE A 93 7.78 -5.09 9.14
CA PHE A 93 7.05 -4.93 7.88
C PHE A 93 7.32 -6.09 6.92
N ARG A 94 8.53 -6.61 6.89
CA ARG A 94 8.87 -7.77 6.05
C ARG A 94 8.12 -9.03 6.51
N ILE A 95 8.01 -9.22 7.82
CA ILE A 95 7.23 -10.34 8.38
C ILE A 95 5.76 -10.19 8.00
N LEU A 96 5.24 -8.97 8.12
CA LEU A 96 3.86 -8.68 7.78
C LEU A 96 3.59 -8.90 6.28
N ALA A 97 4.51 -8.46 5.43
CA ALA A 97 4.39 -8.67 3.98
C ALA A 97 4.32 -10.16 3.63
N LYS A 98 5.10 -11.00 4.31
CA LYS A 98 5.04 -12.46 4.14
C LYS A 98 3.67 -13.00 4.54
N SER A 99 3.13 -12.51 5.65
CA SER A 99 1.80 -12.92 6.11
C SER A 99 0.73 -12.56 5.10
N TYR A 100 0.81 -11.35 4.55
CA TYR A 100 -0.16 -10.90 3.55
C TYR A 100 -0.05 -11.70 2.25
N ALA A 101 1.18 -12.10 1.89
CA ALA A 101 1.41 -12.82 0.64
C ALA A 101 0.72 -14.19 0.59
N VAL A 102 0.37 -14.76 1.73
CA VAL A 102 -0.31 -16.07 1.80
C VAL A 102 -1.79 -15.97 2.13
N LEU A 103 -2.34 -14.76 2.18
CA LEU A 103 -3.79 -14.58 2.43
C LEU A 103 -4.61 -15.19 1.30
N THR A 104 -5.66 -15.91 1.69
CA THR A 104 -6.64 -16.41 0.73
C THR A 104 -7.62 -15.31 0.36
N GLU A 105 -8.32 -15.49 -0.76
CA GLU A 105 -9.37 -14.55 -1.16
C GLU A 105 -10.44 -14.40 -0.07
N ARG A 106 -10.77 -15.49 0.60
CA ARG A 106 -11.74 -15.47 1.69
C ARG A 106 -11.25 -14.64 2.86
N GLN A 107 -9.97 -14.76 3.22
CA GLN A 107 -9.38 -13.98 4.30
C GLN A 107 -9.37 -12.50 3.95
N ILE A 108 -9.07 -12.15 2.70
CA ILE A 108 -9.12 -10.77 2.23
C ILE A 108 -10.55 -10.23 2.34
N GLU A 109 -11.53 -11.02 1.90
CA GLU A 109 -12.95 -10.63 2.03
C GLU A 109 -13.33 -10.36 3.48
N MET A 110 -12.86 -11.18 4.42
CA MET A 110 -13.14 -10.98 5.84
C MET A 110 -12.55 -9.68 6.35
N LEU A 111 -11.31 -9.36 5.94
CA LEU A 111 -10.69 -8.10 6.31
C LEU A 111 -11.49 -6.90 5.81
N LEU A 112 -12.07 -7.00 4.64
CA LEU A 112 -12.91 -5.95 4.08
C LEU A 112 -14.24 -5.84 4.81
N VAL A 113 -14.88 -6.97 5.09
CA VAL A 113 -16.16 -7.00 5.82
C VAL A 113 -16.00 -6.44 7.24
N GLU A 114 -14.93 -6.82 7.92
CA GLU A 114 -14.62 -6.35 9.27
C GLU A 114 -14.10 -4.91 9.31
N LYS A 115 -13.85 -4.31 8.13
CA LYS A 115 -13.33 -2.95 7.99
C LYS A 115 -11.94 -2.77 8.59
N ASP A 116 -11.16 -3.84 8.62
CA ASP A 116 -9.73 -3.78 8.93
C ASP A 116 -8.95 -3.25 7.73
N TRP A 117 -9.45 -3.55 6.53
CA TRP A 117 -8.92 -3.06 5.26
C TRP A 117 -10.02 -2.39 4.47
N PHE A 118 -9.63 -1.43 3.63
CA PHE A 118 -10.51 -0.81 2.65
C PHE A 118 -9.90 -0.98 1.27
N GLU A 119 -10.73 -1.30 0.29
CA GLU A 119 -10.29 -1.35 -1.10
C GLU A 119 -10.50 0.00 -1.75
N ILE A 120 -9.47 0.50 -2.43
CA ILE A 120 -9.52 1.77 -3.15
C ILE A 120 -9.19 1.51 -4.62
N CYS A 121 -9.38 2.53 -5.45
CA CYS A 121 -9.03 2.50 -6.88
C CYS A 121 -9.86 1.52 -7.70
N LYS A 122 -11.05 1.16 -7.24
CA LYS A 122 -11.92 0.22 -7.95
C LYS A 122 -12.38 0.76 -9.29
N GLU A 123 -12.59 2.07 -9.37
CA GLU A 123 -13.12 2.73 -10.56
C GLU A 123 -12.12 2.76 -11.71
N THR A 124 -10.83 2.62 -11.41
CA THR A 124 -9.78 2.60 -12.43
C THR A 124 -9.51 1.20 -12.97
N ARG A 125 -10.19 0.19 -12.43
CA ARG A 125 -10.05 -1.19 -12.86
C ARG A 125 -11.10 -1.52 -13.91
N THR A 126 -10.64 -2.01 -15.01
CA THR A 126 -11.53 -2.45 -16.10
C THR A 126 -11.32 -3.91 -16.41
#